data_2c2b870a00fdf7d02ccd9e7e6b41edf1
#
_entry.id   2c2b870a00fdf7d02ccd9e7e6b41edf1
#
_cell.length_a   1.000
_cell.length_b   1.000
_cell.length_c   1.000
_cell.angle_alpha   90.00
_cell.angle_beta   90.00
_cell.angle_gamma   90.00
#
_symmetry.space_group_name_H-M   'P 1'
#
loop_
_entity.id
_entity.type
_entity.pdbx_description
1 polymer ?
#
loop_
_entity_poly.entity_id
_entity_poly.type
_entity_poly.pdbx_seq_one_letter_code
_entity_poly.pdbx_strand_id
1 'polypeptide(L)'
;KVNSFPAVNTLFNGLANHPDFNTVDWSHLKISLGGGMAVQSAVAKLWLQKTGCPICEGYGLSETSPSASCNPTNSKAFTGTIGVPLPGTYFKLLNDEGHEAPPGHAGEIAIKGPQVMAGYWQRPDETDKVMTPDGYFKTGDVGIIDDNGFFKIIDRKKDMVLVSGFNVYPNEIEDVVAKLDGVLECACVGVLDEKSGEAVKLVIVKKNPDLTEAQVRAYCKENLTGYKQPKVVEFRTELPKTPVGKILRRELRDKR
;
A
#
# COMPACT_ATOMS: atom_id res chain seq x y z
N LYS A 1 -12.28 -26.57 -5.87
CA LYS A 1 -11.93 -26.31 -4.45
C LYS A 1 -10.67 -25.47 -4.42
N VAL A 2 -10.76 -24.24 -3.89
CA VAL A 2 -9.66 -23.29 -3.83
C VAL A 2 -8.87 -23.53 -2.55
N ASN A 3 -7.56 -23.80 -2.64
CA ASN A 3 -6.70 -24.02 -1.48
C ASN A 3 -5.81 -22.82 -1.16
N SER A 4 -5.37 -22.08 -2.18
CA SER A 4 -4.61 -20.85 -2.04
C SER A 4 -5.12 -19.80 -3.02
N PHE A 5 -5.10 -18.54 -2.60
CA PHE A 5 -5.59 -17.43 -3.41
C PHE A 5 -4.66 -16.22 -3.29
N PRO A 6 -3.72 -16.02 -4.23
CA PRO A 6 -2.92 -14.81 -4.31
C PRO A 6 -3.68 -13.73 -5.08
N ALA A 7 -3.72 -12.51 -4.54
CA ALA A 7 -4.39 -11.40 -5.20
C ALA A 7 -3.86 -10.03 -4.74
N VAL A 8 -4.22 -9.00 -5.48
CA VAL A 8 -4.08 -7.59 -5.06
C VAL A 8 -5.31 -7.13 -4.29
N ASN A 9 -5.20 -6.04 -3.53
CA ASN A 9 -6.29 -5.49 -2.72
C ASN A 9 -7.60 -5.29 -3.52
N THR A 10 -7.50 -4.74 -4.72
CA THR A 10 -8.67 -4.47 -5.58
C THR A 10 -9.42 -5.73 -5.99
N LEU A 11 -8.71 -6.85 -6.22
CA LEU A 11 -9.34 -8.12 -6.56
C LEU A 11 -10.01 -8.74 -5.32
N PHE A 12 -9.37 -8.70 -4.15
CA PHE A 12 -10.02 -9.13 -2.90
C PHE A 12 -11.31 -8.33 -2.65
N ASN A 13 -11.26 -7.00 -2.80
CA ASN A 13 -12.41 -6.14 -2.61
C ASN A 13 -13.52 -6.42 -3.62
N GLY A 14 -13.17 -6.52 -4.91
CA GLY A 14 -14.14 -6.79 -5.99
C GLY A 14 -14.85 -8.12 -5.80
N LEU A 15 -14.10 -9.18 -5.51
CA LEU A 15 -14.69 -10.51 -5.25
C LEU A 15 -15.55 -10.53 -3.99
N ALA A 16 -15.04 -9.97 -2.87
CA ALA A 16 -15.79 -9.96 -1.62
C ALA A 16 -17.12 -9.19 -1.71
N ASN A 17 -17.24 -8.23 -2.63
CA ASN A 17 -18.46 -7.50 -2.88
C ASN A 17 -19.31 -8.07 -4.05
N HIS A 18 -18.84 -9.13 -4.73
CA HIS A 18 -19.59 -9.73 -5.84
C HIS A 18 -20.86 -10.45 -5.36
N PRO A 19 -22.01 -10.32 -6.03
CA PRO A 19 -23.25 -10.99 -5.65
C PRO A 19 -23.09 -12.51 -5.51
N ASP A 20 -22.34 -13.13 -6.41
CA ASP A 20 -22.15 -14.59 -6.46
C ASP A 20 -21.03 -15.10 -5.54
N PHE A 21 -20.41 -14.23 -4.73
CA PHE A 21 -19.29 -14.64 -3.86
C PHE A 21 -19.62 -15.84 -2.97
N ASN A 22 -20.85 -15.87 -2.44
CA ASN A 22 -21.31 -16.92 -1.53
C ASN A 22 -21.64 -18.26 -2.24
N THR A 23 -21.60 -18.30 -3.58
CA THR A 23 -21.76 -19.54 -4.34
C THR A 23 -20.47 -20.36 -4.40
N VAL A 24 -19.33 -19.75 -4.04
CA VAL A 24 -18.01 -20.37 -4.02
C VAL A 24 -17.79 -21.09 -2.68
N ASP A 25 -17.36 -22.34 -2.75
CA ASP A 25 -16.95 -23.11 -1.57
C ASP A 25 -15.54 -22.70 -1.13
N TRP A 26 -15.44 -21.85 -0.11
CA TRP A 26 -14.20 -21.38 0.50
C TRP A 26 -13.68 -22.31 1.64
N SER A 27 -14.38 -23.38 1.98
CA SER A 27 -14.04 -24.27 3.13
C SER A 27 -12.66 -24.92 3.04
N HIS A 28 -12.09 -24.99 1.83
CA HIS A 28 -10.77 -25.54 1.57
C HIS A 28 -9.66 -24.46 1.47
N LEU A 29 -10.01 -23.18 1.58
CA LEU A 29 -9.04 -22.08 1.49
C LEU A 29 -8.13 -22.08 2.73
N LYS A 30 -6.84 -22.34 2.51
CA LYS A 30 -5.82 -22.45 3.57
C LYS A 30 -4.99 -21.18 3.70
N ILE A 31 -4.81 -20.47 2.59
CA ILE A 31 -3.98 -19.26 2.54
C ILE A 31 -4.52 -18.28 1.50
N SER A 32 -4.63 -17.02 1.90
CA SER A 32 -4.85 -15.88 1.01
C SER A 32 -3.60 -15.00 1.07
N LEU A 33 -2.97 -14.77 -0.08
CA LEU A 33 -1.75 -13.98 -0.17
C LEU A 33 -2.05 -12.61 -0.80
N GLY A 34 -1.90 -11.55 -0.02
CA GLY A 34 -2.02 -10.18 -0.48
C GLY A 34 -0.67 -9.60 -0.90
N GLY A 35 -0.57 -9.02 -2.09
CA GLY A 35 0.67 -8.42 -2.56
C GLY A 35 0.49 -7.49 -3.75
N GLY A 36 1.58 -6.90 -4.22
CA GLY A 36 1.61 -5.98 -5.37
C GLY A 36 1.09 -4.56 -5.07
N MET A 37 0.34 -4.37 -4.02
CA MET A 37 -0.07 -3.10 -3.42
C MET A 37 -0.48 -3.31 -1.97
N ALA A 38 -0.57 -2.23 -1.18
CA ALA A 38 -1.05 -2.31 0.20
C ALA A 38 -2.47 -2.92 0.26
N VAL A 39 -2.67 -3.82 1.21
CA VAL A 39 -4.00 -4.36 1.52
C VAL A 39 -4.65 -3.45 2.55
N GLN A 40 -5.85 -2.97 2.27
CA GLN A 40 -6.60 -2.14 3.19
C GLN A 40 -7.22 -2.98 4.31
N SER A 41 -7.15 -2.50 5.53
CA SER A 41 -7.66 -3.22 6.71
C SER A 41 -9.16 -3.56 6.62
N ALA A 42 -9.96 -2.67 5.99
CA ALA A 42 -11.39 -2.90 5.75
C ALA A 42 -11.63 -4.09 4.81
N VAL A 43 -10.83 -4.19 3.74
CA VAL A 43 -10.89 -5.30 2.77
C VAL A 43 -10.46 -6.61 3.43
N ALA A 44 -9.36 -6.58 4.20
CA ALA A 44 -8.87 -7.77 4.92
C ALA A 44 -9.90 -8.28 5.93
N LYS A 45 -10.57 -7.37 6.67
CA LYS A 45 -11.64 -7.71 7.60
C LYS A 45 -12.84 -8.35 6.90
N LEU A 46 -13.30 -7.75 5.79
CA LEU A 46 -14.41 -8.27 5.00
C LEU A 46 -14.08 -9.66 4.43
N TRP A 47 -12.87 -9.85 3.90
CA TRP A 47 -12.42 -11.14 3.37
C TRP A 47 -12.40 -12.22 4.44
N LEU A 48 -11.82 -11.93 5.61
CA LEU A 48 -11.78 -12.84 6.75
C LEU A 48 -13.20 -13.24 7.20
N GLN A 49 -14.11 -12.28 7.32
CA GLN A 49 -15.50 -12.53 7.69
C GLN A 49 -16.22 -13.48 6.73
N LYS A 50 -15.93 -13.36 5.43
CA LYS A 50 -16.59 -14.16 4.39
C LYS A 50 -15.97 -15.52 4.13
N THR A 51 -14.66 -15.66 4.33
CA THR A 51 -13.92 -16.88 3.97
C THR A 51 -13.40 -17.66 5.16
N GLY A 52 -13.30 -17.04 6.34
CA GLY A 52 -12.61 -17.59 7.50
C GLY A 52 -11.08 -17.62 7.37
N CYS A 53 -10.50 -17.16 6.24
CA CYS A 53 -9.07 -17.18 5.97
C CYS A 53 -8.51 -15.75 5.95
N PRO A 54 -7.57 -15.39 6.84
CA PRO A 54 -6.98 -14.05 6.83
C PRO A 54 -6.11 -13.83 5.60
N ILE A 55 -5.97 -12.57 5.16
CA ILE A 55 -5.00 -12.20 4.14
C ILE A 55 -3.63 -12.09 4.80
N CYS A 56 -2.68 -12.89 4.32
CA CYS A 56 -1.27 -12.84 4.65
C CYS A 56 -0.57 -11.94 3.62
N GLU A 57 0.01 -10.82 4.05
CA GLU A 57 0.71 -9.94 3.14
C GLU A 57 2.12 -10.43 2.86
N GLY A 58 2.49 -10.38 1.57
CA GLY A 58 3.85 -10.51 1.09
C GLY A 58 4.28 -9.26 0.34
N TYR A 59 5.56 -8.98 0.35
CA TYR A 59 6.15 -7.83 -0.31
C TYR A 59 7.29 -8.23 -1.22
N GLY A 60 7.38 -7.51 -2.31
CA GLY A 60 8.47 -7.61 -3.27
C GLY A 60 8.21 -6.77 -4.51
N LEU A 61 9.18 -6.79 -5.40
CA LEU A 61 9.23 -6.02 -6.63
C LEU A 61 9.71 -6.94 -7.77
N SER A 62 9.59 -6.50 -9.02
CA SER A 62 10.22 -7.19 -10.15
C SER A 62 11.73 -7.34 -9.94
N GLU A 63 12.34 -6.34 -9.32
CA GLU A 63 13.75 -6.28 -8.93
C GLU A 63 14.15 -7.28 -7.84
N THR A 64 13.19 -7.92 -7.18
CA THR A 64 13.42 -8.96 -6.15
C THR A 64 12.86 -10.34 -6.51
N SER A 65 12.48 -10.60 -7.75
CA SER A 65 12.16 -11.87 -8.43
C SER A 65 11.13 -12.82 -7.75
N PRO A 66 9.92 -12.43 -7.39
CA PRO A 66 9.45 -11.11 -7.01
C PRO A 66 9.49 -10.87 -5.50
N SER A 67 9.63 -11.92 -4.66
CA SER A 67 9.35 -11.86 -3.21
C SER A 67 10.58 -11.54 -2.39
N ALA A 68 10.44 -10.64 -1.41
CA ALA A 68 11.50 -10.24 -0.51
C ALA A 68 11.14 -10.45 0.97
N SER A 69 9.86 -10.28 1.34
CA SER A 69 9.36 -10.57 2.70
C SER A 69 7.94 -11.12 2.67
N CYS A 70 7.54 -11.74 3.77
CA CYS A 70 6.19 -12.25 3.97
C CYS A 70 5.83 -12.31 5.46
N ASN A 71 4.57 -12.12 5.79
CA ASN A 71 4.05 -12.45 7.11
C ASN A 71 4.05 -13.98 7.31
N PRO A 72 4.14 -14.48 8.55
CA PRO A 72 3.98 -15.89 8.84
C PRO A 72 2.64 -16.42 8.31
N THR A 73 2.68 -17.50 7.52
CA THR A 73 1.50 -18.05 6.85
C THR A 73 0.49 -18.70 7.82
N ASN A 74 0.87 -18.90 9.08
CA ASN A 74 0.00 -19.37 10.15
C ASN A 74 -0.65 -18.22 10.96
N SER A 75 -0.48 -16.98 10.55
CA SER A 75 -1.13 -15.81 11.16
C SER A 75 -2.65 -15.98 11.16
N LYS A 76 -3.29 -15.62 12.27
CA LYS A 76 -4.76 -15.74 12.45
C LYS A 76 -5.52 -14.47 12.10
N ALA A 77 -4.81 -13.38 11.87
CA ALA A 77 -5.37 -12.09 11.54
C ALA A 77 -4.46 -11.34 10.55
N PHE A 78 -5.05 -10.38 9.88
CA PHE A 78 -4.31 -9.40 9.09
C PHE A 78 -3.47 -8.50 10.00
N THR A 79 -2.20 -8.31 9.67
CA THR A 79 -1.26 -7.57 10.51
C THR A 79 -1.04 -6.12 10.06
N GLY A 80 -1.29 -5.82 8.77
CA GLY A 80 -0.95 -4.53 8.16
C GLY A 80 0.56 -4.31 8.03
N THR A 81 1.35 -5.40 8.08
CA THR A 81 2.80 -5.40 7.88
C THR A 81 3.16 -6.27 6.69
N ILE A 82 4.35 -6.07 6.14
CA ILE A 82 4.90 -6.94 5.09
C ILE A 82 5.71 -8.11 5.67
N GLY A 83 5.62 -8.31 6.98
CA GLY A 83 6.27 -9.41 7.69
C GLY A 83 7.77 -9.24 7.87
N VAL A 84 8.48 -10.35 7.78
CA VAL A 84 9.92 -10.43 7.94
C VAL A 84 10.60 -10.80 6.61
N PRO A 85 11.88 -10.46 6.40
CA PRO A 85 12.64 -10.89 5.23
C PRO A 85 12.60 -12.41 5.04
N LEU A 86 12.54 -12.85 3.78
CA LEU A 86 12.65 -14.26 3.44
C LEU A 86 14.04 -14.81 3.76
N PRO A 87 14.21 -16.14 3.92
CA PRO A 87 15.52 -16.74 4.19
C PRO A 87 16.59 -16.28 3.20
N GLY A 88 17.76 -15.85 3.72
CA GLY A 88 18.87 -15.33 2.93
C GLY A 88 18.68 -13.90 2.41
N THR A 89 17.61 -13.22 2.83
CA THR A 89 17.31 -11.83 2.47
C THR A 89 17.54 -10.93 3.67
N TYR A 90 18.11 -9.76 3.42
CA TYR A 90 18.45 -8.76 4.43
C TYR A 90 17.80 -7.44 4.09
N PHE A 91 17.15 -6.83 5.06
CA PHE A 91 16.55 -5.51 4.95
C PHE A 91 17.27 -4.53 5.88
N LYS A 92 17.38 -3.29 5.44
CA LYS A 92 17.68 -2.14 6.30
C LYS A 92 16.86 -0.94 5.89
N LEU A 93 16.69 0.01 6.80
CA LEU A 93 16.03 1.28 6.54
C LEU A 93 17.09 2.35 6.37
N LEU A 94 17.05 3.11 5.27
CA LEU A 94 17.97 4.18 4.99
C LEU A 94 17.31 5.54 5.19
N ASN A 95 17.98 6.44 5.90
CA ASN A 95 17.61 7.85 5.98
C ASN A 95 17.90 8.58 4.65
N ASP A 96 17.59 9.87 4.57
CA ASP A 96 17.78 10.65 3.35
C ASP A 96 19.27 10.86 2.97
N GLU A 97 20.18 10.73 3.93
CA GLU A 97 21.63 10.76 3.72
C GLU A 97 22.19 9.40 3.25
N GLY A 98 21.36 8.35 3.19
CA GLY A 98 21.75 7.00 2.79
C GLY A 98 22.41 6.18 3.91
N HIS A 99 22.38 6.65 5.13
CA HIS A 99 22.81 5.90 6.32
C HIS A 99 21.66 5.09 6.89
N GLU A 100 21.96 4.07 7.68
CA GLU A 100 20.95 3.29 8.38
C GLU A 100 20.15 4.18 9.36
N ALA A 101 18.84 4.14 9.27
CA ALA A 101 17.95 4.91 10.12
C ALA A 101 18.03 4.38 11.58
N PRO A 102 17.99 5.25 12.59
CA PRO A 102 17.93 4.82 13.98
C PRO A 102 16.71 3.93 14.25
N PRO A 103 16.79 3.01 15.24
CA PRO A 103 15.64 2.20 15.65
C PRO A 103 14.39 3.04 15.92
N GLY A 104 13.23 2.58 15.43
CA GLY A 104 11.95 3.27 15.58
C GLY A 104 11.72 4.43 14.59
N HIS A 105 12.69 4.75 13.73
CA HIS A 105 12.55 5.79 12.70
C HIS A 105 12.21 5.18 11.35
N ALA A 106 11.44 5.93 10.56
CA ALA A 106 11.14 5.57 9.18
C ALA A 106 12.39 5.75 8.30
N GLY A 107 12.50 4.89 7.28
CA GLY A 107 13.55 5.00 6.27
C GLY A 107 13.16 4.29 4.97
N GLU A 108 13.90 4.57 3.90
CA GLU A 108 13.76 3.84 2.65
C GLU A 108 14.21 2.39 2.83
N ILE A 109 13.33 1.43 2.49
CA ILE A 109 13.66 0.02 2.58
C ILE A 109 14.72 -0.30 1.53
N ALA A 110 15.86 -0.84 1.99
CA ALA A 110 16.91 -1.34 1.13
C ALA A 110 17.08 -2.85 1.34
N ILE A 111 17.22 -3.60 0.25
CA ILE A 111 17.15 -5.06 0.22
C ILE A 111 18.43 -5.65 -0.37
N LYS A 112 18.96 -6.68 0.29
CA LYS A 112 20.04 -7.50 -0.23
C LYS A 112 19.67 -8.97 -0.10
N GLY A 113 19.87 -9.73 -1.17
CA GLY A 113 19.54 -11.15 -1.20
C GLY A 113 19.81 -11.77 -2.56
N PRO A 114 19.79 -13.12 -2.65
CA PRO A 114 20.11 -13.82 -3.90
C PRO A 114 19.08 -13.58 -5.02
N GLN A 115 17.87 -13.14 -4.69
CA GLN A 115 16.81 -12.83 -5.64
C GLN A 115 16.82 -11.39 -6.15
N VAL A 116 17.70 -10.53 -5.61
CA VAL A 116 17.83 -9.14 -6.08
C VAL A 116 18.47 -9.15 -7.46
N MET A 117 17.91 -8.37 -8.39
CA MET A 117 18.40 -8.23 -9.76
C MET A 117 19.86 -7.84 -9.84
N ALA A 118 20.55 -8.24 -10.89
CA ALA A 118 21.91 -7.77 -11.18
C ALA A 118 21.95 -6.30 -11.65
N GLY A 119 20.83 -5.78 -12.18
CA GLY A 119 20.69 -4.42 -12.66
C GLY A 119 19.63 -4.29 -13.75
N TYR A 120 19.35 -3.07 -14.17
CA TYR A 120 18.45 -2.79 -15.29
C TYR A 120 19.15 -3.02 -16.62
N TRP A 121 18.47 -3.74 -17.51
CA TRP A 121 19.01 -4.07 -18.84
C TRP A 121 19.37 -2.81 -19.64
N GLN A 122 20.63 -2.73 -20.08
CA GLN A 122 21.20 -1.59 -20.81
C GLN A 122 21.02 -0.22 -20.13
N ARG A 123 20.83 -0.20 -18.82
CA ARG A 123 20.67 1.03 -18.03
C ARG A 123 21.56 0.99 -16.77
N PRO A 124 22.89 0.97 -16.94
CA PRO A 124 23.79 1.05 -15.79
C PRO A 124 23.61 2.34 -15.00
N ASP A 125 23.31 3.45 -15.67
CA ASP A 125 22.98 4.75 -15.08
C ASP A 125 21.82 4.72 -14.09
N GLU A 126 20.78 3.95 -14.38
CA GLU A 126 19.64 3.74 -13.48
C GLU A 126 19.95 2.72 -12.37
N THR A 127 20.75 1.72 -12.70
CA THR A 127 21.20 0.71 -11.73
C THR A 127 22.02 1.37 -10.62
N ASP A 128 22.96 2.24 -10.97
CA ASP A 128 23.83 2.94 -10.01
C ASP A 128 23.03 3.86 -9.06
N LYS A 129 21.90 4.40 -9.49
CA LYS A 129 21.03 5.23 -8.65
C LYS A 129 20.33 4.44 -7.54
N VAL A 130 20.07 3.16 -7.77
CA VAL A 130 19.28 2.32 -6.88
C VAL A 130 20.10 1.30 -6.09
N MET A 131 21.37 1.09 -6.41
CA MET A 131 22.25 0.20 -5.67
C MET A 131 23.15 0.98 -4.70
N THR A 132 23.23 0.49 -3.47
CA THR A 132 24.20 1.05 -2.49
C THR A 132 25.59 0.43 -2.71
N PRO A 133 26.68 1.11 -2.26
CA PRO A 133 28.04 0.56 -2.39
C PRO A 133 28.25 -0.81 -1.70
N ASP A 134 27.49 -1.12 -0.67
CA ASP A 134 27.51 -2.40 0.05
C ASP A 134 26.50 -3.44 -0.49
N GLY A 135 25.90 -3.15 -1.68
CA GLY A 135 25.12 -4.10 -2.46
C GLY A 135 23.67 -4.26 -2.04
N TYR A 136 23.07 -3.24 -1.41
CA TYR A 136 21.62 -3.20 -1.19
C TYR A 136 20.91 -2.46 -2.34
N PHE A 137 19.79 -2.98 -2.75
CA PHE A 137 18.86 -2.35 -3.66
C PHE A 137 17.89 -1.43 -2.91
N LYS A 138 17.86 -0.15 -3.27
CA LYS A 138 16.92 0.86 -2.74
C LYS A 138 15.58 0.73 -3.44
N THR A 139 14.53 0.43 -2.69
CA THR A 139 13.21 0.10 -3.27
C THR A 139 12.35 1.31 -3.66
N GLY A 140 12.66 2.47 -3.10
CA GLY A 140 11.79 3.65 -3.18
C GLY A 140 10.55 3.57 -2.27
N ASP A 141 10.41 2.49 -1.50
CA ASP A 141 9.34 2.34 -0.51
C ASP A 141 9.86 2.74 0.88
N VAL A 142 9.12 3.57 1.60
CA VAL A 142 9.44 4.01 2.97
C VAL A 142 8.74 3.09 3.95
N GLY A 143 9.46 2.62 4.95
CA GLY A 143 8.93 1.72 5.97
C GLY A 143 9.44 2.01 7.37
N ILE A 144 8.90 1.29 8.32
CA ILE A 144 9.36 1.19 9.72
C ILE A 144 9.44 -0.27 10.12
N ILE A 145 10.16 -0.53 11.22
CA ILE A 145 10.12 -1.81 11.92
C ILE A 145 9.27 -1.62 13.17
N ASP A 146 8.27 -2.48 13.37
CA ASP A 146 7.45 -2.47 14.57
C ASP A 146 8.15 -3.14 15.77
N ASP A 147 7.54 -3.06 16.94
CA ASP A 147 8.09 -3.61 18.19
C ASP A 147 8.27 -5.14 18.17
N ASN A 148 7.63 -5.83 17.23
CA ASN A 148 7.75 -7.28 17.02
C ASN A 148 8.81 -7.64 15.97
N GLY A 149 9.47 -6.67 15.37
CA GLY A 149 10.47 -6.86 14.32
C GLY A 149 9.88 -7.06 12.92
N PHE A 150 8.58 -6.75 12.72
CA PHE A 150 7.96 -6.81 11.40
C PHE A 150 8.13 -5.49 10.66
N PHE A 151 8.41 -5.59 9.38
CA PHE A 151 8.46 -4.42 8.51
C PHE A 151 7.05 -3.98 8.10
N LYS A 152 6.82 -2.69 8.17
CA LYS A 152 5.58 -2.06 7.70
C LYS A 152 5.91 -0.99 6.68
N ILE A 153 5.30 -1.05 5.49
CA ILE A 153 5.40 0.02 4.51
C ILE A 153 4.49 1.16 4.96
N ILE A 154 5.04 2.36 4.96
CA ILE A 154 4.28 3.59 5.17
C ILE A 154 3.75 4.06 3.83
N ASP A 155 4.64 4.28 2.84
CA ASP A 155 4.27 4.66 1.47
C ASP A 155 5.47 4.59 0.51
N ARG A 156 5.26 5.07 -0.72
CA ARG A 156 6.33 5.28 -1.68
C ARG A 156 6.91 6.68 -1.54
N LYS A 157 8.24 6.79 -1.57
CA LYS A 157 8.96 8.08 -1.51
C LYS A 157 8.45 9.07 -2.56
N LYS A 158 8.17 8.60 -3.78
CA LYS A 158 7.65 9.41 -4.90
C LYS A 158 6.16 9.77 -4.82
N ASP A 159 5.39 9.07 -3.99
CA ASP A 159 3.94 9.28 -3.85
C ASP A 159 3.60 10.13 -2.63
N MET A 160 4.56 10.34 -1.74
CA MET A 160 4.45 11.22 -0.58
C MET A 160 4.02 12.63 -0.99
N VAL A 161 3.12 13.21 -0.24
CA VAL A 161 2.58 14.57 -0.44
C VAL A 161 3.21 15.49 0.61
N LEU A 162 3.82 16.57 0.16
CA LEU A 162 4.49 17.53 1.05
C LEU A 162 3.55 18.70 1.37
N VAL A 163 2.82 18.61 2.49
CA VAL A 163 1.86 19.64 2.91
C VAL A 163 2.49 20.55 3.96
N SER A 164 2.79 21.80 3.61
CA SER A 164 3.42 22.78 4.51
C SER A 164 4.69 22.26 5.21
N GLY A 165 5.50 21.45 4.52
CA GLY A 165 6.70 20.85 5.06
C GLY A 165 6.48 19.52 5.80
N PHE A 166 5.23 19.08 5.98
CA PHE A 166 4.92 17.78 6.61
C PHE A 166 4.80 16.68 5.55
N ASN A 167 5.44 15.56 5.82
CA ASN A 167 5.30 14.35 5.02
C ASN A 167 3.93 13.71 5.26
N VAL A 168 3.10 13.67 4.23
CA VAL A 168 1.79 13.03 4.24
C VAL A 168 1.83 11.81 3.34
N TYR A 169 1.44 10.68 3.90
CA TYR A 169 1.50 9.39 3.24
C TYR A 169 0.10 8.98 2.74
N PRO A 170 -0.12 8.91 1.41
CA PRO A 170 -1.39 8.52 0.82
C PRO A 170 -2.02 7.26 1.39
N ASN A 171 -1.22 6.21 1.62
CA ASN A 171 -1.73 4.93 2.14
C ASN A 171 -2.41 5.06 3.51
N GLU A 172 -1.90 5.93 4.38
CA GLU A 172 -2.51 6.18 5.71
C GLU A 172 -3.91 6.78 5.57
N ILE A 173 -4.05 7.74 4.66
CA ILE A 173 -5.33 8.40 4.39
C ILE A 173 -6.32 7.43 3.75
N GLU A 174 -5.85 6.65 2.76
CA GLU A 174 -6.64 5.63 2.08
C GLU A 174 -7.15 4.55 3.06
N ASP A 175 -6.32 4.10 4.01
CA ASP A 175 -6.73 3.11 5.02
C ASP A 175 -7.80 3.67 5.99
N VAL A 176 -7.75 4.95 6.29
CA VAL A 176 -8.79 5.63 7.08
C VAL A 176 -10.07 5.75 6.27
N VAL A 177 -10.00 6.28 5.04
CA VAL A 177 -11.18 6.56 4.22
C VAL A 177 -11.89 5.28 3.76
N ALA A 178 -11.17 4.20 3.54
CA ALA A 178 -11.74 2.90 3.17
C ALA A 178 -12.65 2.29 4.28
N LYS A 179 -12.55 2.78 5.51
CA LYS A 179 -13.42 2.37 6.63
C LYS A 179 -14.75 3.12 6.69
N LEU A 180 -14.85 4.23 5.95
CA LEU A 180 -16.10 5.00 5.89
C LEU A 180 -17.17 4.21 5.11
N ASP A 181 -18.33 4.01 5.75
CA ASP A 181 -19.46 3.37 5.08
C ASP A 181 -19.87 4.18 3.85
N GLY A 182 -20.14 3.47 2.76
CA GLY A 182 -20.45 4.09 1.47
C GLY A 182 -19.27 4.29 0.53
N VAL A 183 -18.03 4.03 0.95
CA VAL A 183 -16.84 3.99 0.10
C VAL A 183 -16.63 2.58 -0.45
N LEU A 184 -16.48 2.45 -1.78
CA LEU A 184 -16.10 1.20 -2.44
C LEU A 184 -14.59 1.11 -2.63
N GLU A 185 -14.01 2.16 -3.20
CA GLU A 185 -12.56 2.31 -3.43
C GLU A 185 -12.17 3.77 -3.23
N CYS A 186 -10.95 4.00 -2.83
CA CYS A 186 -10.38 5.35 -2.76
C CYS A 186 -8.91 5.37 -3.14
N ALA A 187 -8.46 6.52 -3.61
CA ALA A 187 -7.06 6.83 -3.84
C ALA A 187 -6.75 8.25 -3.37
N CYS A 188 -5.57 8.42 -2.81
CA CYS A 188 -5.06 9.70 -2.34
C CYS A 188 -3.86 10.13 -3.19
N VAL A 189 -3.83 11.41 -3.59
CA VAL A 189 -2.71 12.01 -4.34
C VAL A 189 -2.46 13.44 -3.88
N GLY A 190 -1.24 13.92 -4.11
CA GLY A 190 -0.91 15.34 -3.96
C GLY A 190 -1.34 16.14 -5.18
N VAL A 191 -1.86 17.34 -4.93
CA VAL A 191 -2.11 18.38 -5.96
C VAL A 191 -1.43 19.66 -5.53
N LEU A 192 -1.05 20.51 -6.48
CA LEU A 192 -0.44 21.80 -6.18
C LEU A 192 -1.40 22.71 -5.39
N ASP A 193 -0.86 23.39 -4.40
CA ASP A 193 -1.59 24.33 -3.56
C ASP A 193 -0.70 25.53 -3.23
N GLU A 194 -1.18 26.73 -3.53
CA GLU A 194 -0.39 27.98 -3.38
C GLU A 194 0.04 28.25 -1.92
N LYS A 195 -0.75 27.78 -0.93
CA LYS A 195 -0.49 28.07 0.49
C LYS A 195 0.37 27.01 1.16
N SER A 196 0.23 25.74 0.77
CA SER A 196 0.89 24.61 1.44
C SER A 196 1.93 23.88 0.58
N GLY A 197 2.20 24.37 -0.64
CA GLY A 197 3.02 23.69 -1.64
C GLY A 197 2.23 22.59 -2.32
N GLU A 198 1.85 21.55 -1.59
CA GLU A 198 0.90 20.54 -2.02
C GLU A 198 -0.29 20.43 -1.05
N ALA A 199 -1.37 19.86 -1.52
CA ALA A 199 -2.55 19.52 -0.74
C ALA A 199 -3.03 18.10 -1.06
N VAL A 200 -3.72 17.51 -0.11
CA VAL A 200 -4.32 16.19 -0.25
C VAL A 200 -5.57 16.26 -1.12
N LYS A 201 -5.60 15.45 -2.18
CA LYS A 201 -6.78 15.17 -3.00
C LYS A 201 -7.19 13.71 -2.81
N LEU A 202 -8.45 13.50 -2.45
CA LEU A 202 -9.08 12.18 -2.41
C LEU A 202 -9.93 11.96 -3.65
N VAL A 203 -9.76 10.80 -4.27
CA VAL A 203 -10.62 10.32 -5.36
C VAL A 203 -11.34 9.06 -4.88
N ILE A 204 -12.66 9.08 -4.88
CA ILE A 204 -13.52 8.07 -4.25
C ILE A 204 -14.47 7.48 -5.27
N VAL A 205 -14.57 6.15 -5.29
CA VAL A 205 -15.66 5.40 -5.93
C VAL A 205 -16.67 5.05 -4.85
N LYS A 206 -17.90 5.47 -5.06
CA LYS A 206 -18.98 5.26 -4.10
C LYS A 206 -19.50 3.83 -4.16
N LYS A 207 -19.72 3.22 -2.99
CA LYS A 207 -20.55 2.03 -2.80
C LYS A 207 -22.01 2.43 -2.57
N ASN A 208 -22.23 3.50 -1.76
CA ASN A 208 -23.54 4.12 -1.56
C ASN A 208 -23.60 5.41 -2.40
N PRO A 209 -24.54 5.52 -3.38
CA PRO A 209 -24.70 6.72 -4.19
C PRO A 209 -24.96 8.00 -3.38
N ASP A 210 -25.57 7.89 -2.21
CA ASP A 210 -25.93 9.02 -1.35
C ASP A 210 -24.75 9.57 -0.53
N LEU A 211 -23.57 8.94 -0.59
CA LEU A 211 -22.37 9.46 0.09
C LEU A 211 -22.03 10.85 -0.45
N THR A 212 -21.96 11.83 0.46
CA THR A 212 -21.66 13.22 0.15
C THR A 212 -20.23 13.62 0.49
N GLU A 213 -19.72 14.66 -0.15
CA GLU A 213 -18.41 15.26 0.17
C GLU A 213 -18.38 15.72 1.64
N ALA A 214 -19.47 16.29 2.15
CA ALA A 214 -19.54 16.76 3.54
C ALA A 214 -19.34 15.62 4.53
N GLN A 215 -19.91 14.45 4.29
CA GLN A 215 -19.72 13.27 5.13
C GLN A 215 -18.27 12.76 5.09
N VAL A 216 -17.64 12.72 3.90
CA VAL A 216 -16.23 12.36 3.75
C VAL A 216 -15.34 13.32 4.53
N ARG A 217 -15.55 14.62 4.39
CA ARG A 217 -14.77 15.65 5.11
C ARG A 217 -14.96 15.58 6.61
N ALA A 218 -16.20 15.39 7.09
CA ALA A 218 -16.47 15.21 8.50
C ALA A 218 -15.72 14.01 9.08
N TYR A 219 -15.80 12.88 8.40
CA TYR A 219 -15.10 11.65 8.80
C TYR A 219 -13.57 11.84 8.82
N CYS A 220 -13.01 12.46 7.79
CA CYS A 220 -11.58 12.78 7.75
C CYS A 220 -11.16 13.72 8.88
N LYS A 221 -12.00 14.70 9.23
CA LYS A 221 -11.72 15.65 10.33
C LYS A 221 -11.65 14.95 11.70
N GLU A 222 -12.44 13.93 11.91
CA GLU A 222 -12.47 13.15 13.16
C GLU A 222 -11.29 12.18 13.28
N ASN A 223 -10.79 11.66 12.13
CA ASN A 223 -9.84 10.55 12.10
C ASN A 223 -8.44 10.92 11.59
N LEU A 224 -8.22 12.14 11.09
CA LEU A 224 -6.95 12.62 10.54
C LEU A 224 -6.54 13.96 11.12
N THR A 225 -5.24 14.13 11.35
CA THR A 225 -4.68 15.44 11.73
C THR A 225 -4.86 16.47 10.63
N GLY A 226 -4.90 17.76 10.96
CA GLY A 226 -5.30 18.84 10.07
C GLY A 226 -4.59 18.87 8.71
N TYR A 227 -3.25 18.69 8.69
CA TYR A 227 -2.46 18.71 7.46
C TYR A 227 -2.68 17.46 6.57
N LYS A 228 -3.26 16.38 7.10
CA LYS A 228 -3.63 15.16 6.35
C LYS A 228 -5.06 15.20 5.79
N GLN A 229 -5.86 16.19 6.19
CA GLN A 229 -7.25 16.30 5.73
C GLN A 229 -7.30 16.72 4.26
N PRO A 230 -8.22 16.13 3.46
CA PRO A 230 -8.32 16.46 2.04
C PRO A 230 -8.83 17.87 1.81
N LYS A 231 -8.11 18.65 0.99
CA LYS A 231 -8.62 19.91 0.43
C LYS A 231 -9.52 19.68 -0.78
N VAL A 232 -9.33 18.59 -1.49
CA VAL A 232 -10.12 18.23 -2.68
C VAL A 232 -10.70 16.83 -2.48
N VAL A 233 -12.00 16.68 -2.71
CA VAL A 233 -12.68 15.38 -2.77
C VAL A 233 -13.35 15.27 -4.13
N GLU A 234 -12.99 14.25 -4.90
CA GLU A 234 -13.53 13.97 -6.22
C GLU A 234 -14.22 12.61 -6.20
N PHE A 235 -15.44 12.54 -6.75
CA PHE A 235 -16.13 11.27 -6.94
C PHE A 235 -16.00 10.82 -8.39
N ARG A 236 -15.68 9.54 -8.58
CA ARG A 236 -15.62 8.87 -9.89
C ARG A 236 -16.43 7.59 -9.91
N THR A 237 -16.74 7.11 -11.09
CA THR A 237 -17.38 5.80 -11.30
C THR A 237 -16.36 4.66 -11.16
N GLU A 238 -15.10 4.93 -11.47
CA GLU A 238 -13.98 3.97 -11.38
C GLU A 238 -12.66 4.70 -11.16
N LEU A 239 -11.65 3.98 -10.63
CA LEU A 239 -10.26 4.43 -10.56
C LEU A 239 -9.46 3.85 -11.73
N PRO A 240 -8.50 4.62 -12.30
CA PRO A 240 -7.60 4.10 -13.32
C PRO A 240 -6.72 2.99 -12.74
N LYS A 241 -6.65 1.86 -13.44
CA LYS A 241 -5.93 0.66 -12.99
C LYS A 241 -5.04 0.10 -14.08
N THR A 242 -3.96 -0.55 -13.67
CA THR A 242 -3.17 -1.40 -14.57
C THR A 242 -3.99 -2.65 -14.95
N PRO A 243 -3.57 -3.40 -15.99
CA PRO A 243 -4.20 -4.69 -16.34
C PRO A 243 -4.24 -5.70 -15.18
N VAL A 244 -3.32 -5.57 -14.22
CA VAL A 244 -3.27 -6.42 -13.01
C VAL A 244 -4.04 -5.81 -11.81
N GLY A 245 -4.86 -4.78 -12.02
CA GLY A 245 -5.74 -4.19 -11.02
C GLY A 245 -5.09 -3.21 -10.05
N LYS A 246 -3.85 -2.78 -10.28
CA LYS A 246 -3.16 -1.80 -9.44
C LYS A 246 -3.57 -0.37 -9.80
N ILE A 247 -3.95 0.44 -8.82
CA ILE A 247 -4.37 1.83 -9.03
C ILE A 247 -3.22 2.67 -9.58
N LEU A 248 -3.48 3.42 -10.64
CA LEU A 248 -2.54 4.31 -11.33
C LEU A 248 -2.66 5.74 -10.77
N ARG A 249 -2.08 5.99 -9.58
CA ARG A 249 -2.14 7.32 -8.92
C ARG A 249 -1.64 8.46 -9.81
N ARG A 250 -0.68 8.21 -10.73
CA ARG A 250 -0.18 9.23 -11.66
C ARG A 250 -1.26 9.83 -12.56
N GLU A 251 -2.32 9.07 -12.87
CA GLU A 251 -3.44 9.51 -13.71
C GLU A 251 -4.52 10.27 -12.92
N LEU A 252 -4.40 10.29 -11.59
CA LEU A 252 -5.27 11.03 -10.68
C LEU A 252 -4.69 12.38 -10.27
N ARG A 253 -3.38 12.57 -10.50
CA ARG A 253 -2.72 13.86 -10.29
C ARG A 253 -3.07 14.81 -11.43
N ASP A 254 -3.24 16.09 -11.12
CA ASP A 254 -3.40 17.11 -12.16
C ASP A 254 -2.12 17.10 -13.02
N LYS A 255 -2.29 17.22 -14.35
CA LYS A 255 -1.12 17.29 -15.24
C LYS A 255 -0.32 18.54 -14.86
N ARG A 256 0.92 18.32 -14.48
CA ARG A 256 1.91 19.38 -14.26
C ARG A 256 2.24 20.06 -15.58
#